data_5de64b1f56f853c99b9392d872329884
#
_entry.id   5de64b1f56f853c99b9392d872329884
#
_cell.length_a   1.000
_cell.length_b   1.000
_cell.length_c   1.000
_cell.angle_alpha   90.00
_cell.angle_beta   90.00
_cell.angle_gamma   90.00
#
_symmetry.space_group_name_H-M   'P 1'
#
loop_
_entity.id
_entity.type
_entity.pdbx_description
1 polymer ?
#
loop_
_entity_poly.entity_id
_entity_poly.type
_entity_poly.pdbx_seq_one_letter_code
_entity_poly.pdbx_strand_id
1 'polypeptide(L)'
;MTGPLRIGLVCPYSFDVPGGVQFHVRDLAGALAELGHTVSVLAPADDETPLPDYFTPAGRAIPVRYNGSVARMTFGPVSARRVRRWLAAGDFDILHLHEPVTPSLGMLALWIASGPIVATFHTALLRSRALQVAYPIVRPSMEKILARIAVSEDARRTLVEHLGGDAVVIPNGVHVDTFAAAEPDPRWTGTPEAPTIAFLGRLDEPRKGLPVLTEAIGAVLQEHPGARFLIAGRGDTGAAEAREVLGPLASSVEFLGGISDEEKGRLLSSVDVYCAPHTGGESFGIVLVEAMSAGATVVASDLGAFRRVLDDGTAGVLFRNGDAADLASTLNRVLADEGLRASTAAHAAAVVRRYDWSAVTQQVLTVYEMVLAGSGPRARVREDPSSVRVARAQANTDEGADT
;
A
#
# COMPACT_ATOMS: atom_id res chain seq x y z
N MET A 1 -11.66 -25.87 4.82
CA MET A 1 -11.81 -24.52 5.38
C MET A 1 -11.78 -24.64 6.89
N THR A 2 -10.80 -24.04 7.51
CA THR A 2 -10.76 -23.84 8.96
C THR A 2 -11.90 -22.87 9.33
N GLY A 3 -12.55 -23.10 10.50
CA GLY A 3 -13.60 -22.19 11.00
C GLY A 3 -13.07 -20.75 11.20
N PRO A 4 -13.89 -19.84 11.80
CA PRO A 4 -13.47 -18.46 12.07
C PRO A 4 -12.17 -18.40 12.84
N LEU A 5 -11.21 -17.61 12.34
CA LEU A 5 -9.89 -17.40 12.97
C LEU A 5 -9.90 -16.12 13.83
N ARG A 6 -9.07 -16.11 14.86
CA ARG A 6 -8.70 -14.91 15.61
C ARG A 6 -7.37 -14.38 15.07
N ILE A 7 -7.41 -13.24 14.38
CA ILE A 7 -6.29 -12.70 13.62
C ILE A 7 -5.79 -11.40 14.27
N GLY A 8 -4.52 -11.37 14.64
CA GLY A 8 -3.85 -10.15 15.10
C GLY A 8 -3.06 -9.51 13.96
N LEU A 9 -3.41 -8.27 13.57
CA LEU A 9 -2.67 -7.48 12.58
C LEU A 9 -1.84 -6.40 13.29
N VAL A 10 -0.59 -6.20 12.89
CA VAL A 10 0.26 -5.12 13.45
C VAL A 10 0.70 -4.19 12.34
N CYS A 11 0.29 -2.92 12.44
CA CYS A 11 0.75 -1.86 11.56
C CYS A 11 1.87 -1.04 12.22
N PRO A 12 3.00 -0.77 11.56
CA PRO A 12 4.08 0.01 12.12
C PRO A 12 3.83 1.51 12.12
N TYR A 13 2.92 2.00 11.28
CA TYR A 13 2.67 3.42 11.02
C TYR A 13 1.38 3.92 11.66
N SER A 14 1.38 5.21 12.05
CA SER A 14 0.25 5.85 12.70
C SER A 14 -0.94 6.04 11.76
N PHE A 15 -2.12 5.77 12.27
CA PHE A 15 -3.40 6.01 11.59
C PHE A 15 -3.87 7.48 11.64
N ASP A 16 -3.16 8.36 12.36
CA ASP A 16 -3.43 9.80 12.37
C ASP A 16 -3.15 10.47 11.01
N VAL A 17 -2.39 9.80 10.16
CA VAL A 17 -2.01 10.31 8.82
C VAL A 17 -2.23 9.21 7.80
N PRO A 18 -2.89 9.52 6.67
CA PRO A 18 -3.13 8.56 5.62
C PRO A 18 -1.82 8.07 4.97
N GLY A 19 -1.75 6.77 4.65
CA GLY A 19 -0.61 6.15 3.97
C GLY A 19 -0.95 4.77 3.42
N GLY A 20 -0.23 4.33 2.40
CA GLY A 20 -0.54 3.10 1.66
C GLY A 20 -0.57 1.83 2.54
N VAL A 21 0.36 1.73 3.52
CA VAL A 21 0.38 0.58 4.43
C VAL A 21 -0.79 0.60 5.41
N GLN A 22 -1.15 1.80 5.91
CA GLN A 22 -2.30 1.98 6.81
C GLN A 22 -3.62 1.61 6.11
N PHE A 23 -3.81 2.08 4.87
CA PHE A 23 -4.97 1.71 4.06
C PHE A 23 -5.01 0.20 3.80
N HIS A 24 -3.89 -0.39 3.40
CA HIS A 24 -3.81 -1.84 3.19
C HIS A 24 -4.20 -2.64 4.45
N VAL A 25 -3.68 -2.26 5.63
CA VAL A 25 -4.00 -2.95 6.89
C VAL A 25 -5.47 -2.78 7.27
N ARG A 26 -6.02 -1.58 7.11
CA ARG A 26 -7.44 -1.29 7.38
C ARG A 26 -8.36 -2.12 6.49
N ASP A 27 -8.09 -2.10 5.20
CA ASP A 27 -8.94 -2.73 4.21
C ASP A 27 -8.83 -4.27 4.28
N LEU A 28 -7.63 -4.80 4.52
CA LEU A 28 -7.44 -6.23 4.82
C LEU A 28 -8.21 -6.65 6.09
N ALA A 29 -8.16 -5.83 7.15
CA ALA A 29 -8.87 -6.13 8.38
C ALA A 29 -10.39 -6.16 8.16
N GLY A 30 -10.92 -5.19 7.40
CA GLY A 30 -12.33 -5.15 6.99
C GLY A 30 -12.74 -6.39 6.21
N ALA A 31 -11.99 -6.71 5.15
CA ALA A 31 -12.28 -7.86 4.30
C ALA A 31 -12.22 -9.21 5.06
N LEU A 32 -11.27 -9.36 5.99
CA LEU A 32 -11.22 -10.54 6.86
C LEU A 32 -12.41 -10.60 7.83
N ALA A 33 -12.84 -9.46 8.37
CA ALA A 33 -14.01 -9.39 9.26
C ALA A 33 -15.30 -9.70 8.52
N GLU A 34 -15.48 -9.23 7.29
CA GLU A 34 -16.62 -9.55 6.42
C GLU A 34 -16.72 -11.05 6.10
N LEU A 35 -15.58 -11.75 6.06
CA LEU A 35 -15.54 -13.21 5.91
C LEU A 35 -15.79 -13.97 7.22
N GLY A 36 -16.13 -13.26 8.32
CA GLY A 36 -16.51 -13.85 9.60
C GLY A 36 -15.33 -14.15 10.55
N HIS A 37 -14.11 -13.67 10.25
CA HIS A 37 -12.97 -13.79 11.16
C HIS A 37 -13.02 -12.73 12.27
N THR A 38 -12.48 -13.06 13.44
CA THR A 38 -12.29 -12.08 14.52
C THR A 38 -10.94 -11.38 14.32
N VAL A 39 -10.97 -10.10 13.98
CA VAL A 39 -9.74 -9.33 13.69
C VAL A 39 -9.47 -8.33 14.80
N SER A 40 -8.21 -8.16 15.18
CA SER A 40 -7.74 -7.06 16.02
C SER A 40 -6.49 -6.43 15.41
N VAL A 41 -6.49 -5.11 15.26
CA VAL A 41 -5.38 -4.34 14.67
C VAL A 41 -4.69 -3.54 15.76
N LEU A 42 -3.37 -3.73 15.91
CA LEU A 42 -2.52 -2.90 16.77
C LEU A 42 -1.76 -1.89 15.91
N ALA A 43 -1.98 -0.61 16.13
CA ALA A 43 -1.30 0.46 15.40
C ALA A 43 -1.06 1.70 16.29
N PRO A 44 -0.06 2.53 16.01
CA PRO A 44 0.04 3.86 16.62
C PRO A 44 -1.15 4.71 16.19
N ALA A 45 -1.78 5.38 17.15
CA ALA A 45 -2.81 6.38 16.90
C ALA A 45 -2.95 7.29 18.13
N ASP A 46 -3.40 8.51 17.94
CA ASP A 46 -3.81 9.40 19.00
C ASP A 46 -5.20 8.99 19.53
N ASP A 47 -5.49 9.33 20.79
CA ASP A 47 -6.74 8.93 21.45
C ASP A 47 -7.99 9.55 20.79
N GLU A 48 -7.83 10.65 20.05
CA GLU A 48 -8.90 11.36 19.36
C GLU A 48 -9.13 10.88 17.92
N THR A 49 -8.27 9.98 17.40
CA THR A 49 -8.39 9.47 16.02
C THR A 49 -9.58 8.52 15.93
N PRO A 50 -10.58 8.78 15.07
CA PRO A 50 -11.69 7.86 14.89
C PRO A 50 -11.20 6.55 14.24
N LEU A 51 -11.32 5.45 14.97
CA LEU A 51 -10.88 4.12 14.56
C LEU A 51 -12.04 3.12 14.66
N PRO A 52 -12.11 2.12 13.77
CA PRO A 52 -13.04 1.00 13.92
C PRO A 52 -12.84 0.22 15.23
N ASP A 53 -13.86 -0.46 15.71
CA ASP A 53 -13.86 -1.20 16.99
C ASP A 53 -12.79 -2.30 17.08
N TYR A 54 -12.35 -2.84 15.94
CA TYR A 54 -11.28 -3.84 15.89
C TYR A 54 -9.87 -3.25 16.03
N PHE A 55 -9.74 -1.91 16.14
CA PHE A 55 -8.47 -1.25 16.38
C PHE A 55 -8.14 -1.12 17.86
N THR A 56 -6.87 -1.35 18.19
CA THR A 56 -6.27 -1.09 19.51
C THR A 56 -5.17 -0.03 19.34
N PRO A 57 -5.37 1.20 19.81
CA PRO A 57 -4.35 2.24 19.71
C PRO A 57 -3.14 1.92 20.61
N ALA A 58 -1.96 1.94 20.01
CA ALA A 58 -0.70 1.74 20.73
C ALA A 58 -0.06 3.03 21.24
N GLY A 59 -0.80 4.15 21.16
CA GLY A 59 -0.43 5.48 21.60
C GLY A 59 0.23 6.33 20.53
N ARG A 60 0.50 7.58 20.91
CA ARG A 60 1.00 8.63 20.02
C ARG A 60 2.30 8.24 19.33
N ALA A 61 2.39 8.55 18.05
CA ALA A 61 3.57 8.37 17.22
C ALA A 61 4.43 9.62 17.13
N ILE A 62 5.72 9.44 16.89
CA ILE A 62 6.65 10.53 16.59
C ILE A 62 7.00 10.53 15.09
N PRO A 63 7.13 11.72 14.47
CA PRO A 63 7.53 11.80 13.06
C PRO A 63 9.02 11.45 12.91
N VAL A 64 9.32 10.53 12.00
CA VAL A 64 10.68 10.11 11.65
C VAL A 64 10.84 10.22 10.14
N ARG A 65 11.92 10.89 9.67
CA ARG A 65 12.24 10.91 8.24
C ARG A 65 12.73 9.52 7.82
N TYR A 66 12.03 8.92 6.88
CA TYR A 66 12.33 7.58 6.39
C TYR A 66 12.05 7.48 4.88
N ASN A 67 13.05 7.06 4.11
CA ASN A 67 12.94 6.86 2.65
C ASN A 67 12.33 8.04 1.87
N GLY A 68 12.75 9.26 2.18
CA GLY A 68 12.26 10.47 1.48
C GLY A 68 10.85 10.91 1.88
N SER A 69 10.23 10.26 2.86
CA SER A 69 8.92 10.58 3.43
C SER A 69 9.03 10.77 4.95
N VAL A 70 7.95 11.22 5.58
CA VAL A 70 7.85 11.30 7.05
C VAL A 70 6.95 10.17 7.54
N ALA A 71 7.56 9.14 8.11
CA ALA A 71 6.84 8.06 8.78
C ALA A 71 6.53 8.46 10.23
N ARG A 72 5.32 8.20 10.71
CA ARG A 72 4.94 8.38 12.12
C ARG A 72 4.91 7.03 12.81
N MET A 73 5.83 6.81 13.74
CA MET A 73 6.08 5.51 14.36
C MET A 73 6.18 5.64 15.88
N THR A 74 6.00 4.52 16.61
CA THR A 74 6.25 4.45 18.03
C THR A 74 7.14 3.24 18.37
N PHE A 75 8.08 3.45 19.30
CA PHE A 75 9.02 2.43 19.74
C PHE A 75 9.43 2.65 21.20
N GLY A 76 9.89 1.61 21.88
CA GLY A 76 10.43 1.70 23.24
C GLY A 76 9.64 0.88 24.28
N PRO A 77 10.01 1.01 25.59
CA PRO A 77 9.48 0.14 26.63
C PRO A 77 7.96 0.24 26.84
N VAL A 78 7.39 1.44 26.69
CA VAL A 78 5.94 1.65 26.82
C VAL A 78 5.20 0.93 25.71
N SER A 79 5.66 1.10 24.46
CA SER A 79 5.10 0.42 23.29
C SER A 79 5.25 -1.10 23.42
N ALA A 80 6.40 -1.59 23.89
CA ALA A 80 6.63 -3.01 24.14
C ALA A 80 5.66 -3.61 25.17
N ARG A 81 5.34 -2.84 26.25
CA ARG A 81 4.34 -3.24 27.24
C ARG A 81 2.93 -3.31 26.65
N ARG A 82 2.58 -2.37 25.78
CA ARG A 82 1.27 -2.36 25.08
C ARG A 82 1.16 -3.56 24.12
N VAL A 83 2.20 -3.84 23.34
CA VAL A 83 2.27 -5.04 22.49
C VAL A 83 2.07 -6.32 23.33
N ARG A 84 2.78 -6.48 24.47
CA ARG A 84 2.63 -7.65 25.34
C ARG A 84 1.20 -7.82 25.84
N ARG A 85 0.58 -6.72 26.31
CA ARG A 85 -0.80 -6.74 26.81
C ARG A 85 -1.79 -7.14 25.72
N TRP A 86 -1.64 -6.57 24.54
CA TRP A 86 -2.49 -6.86 23.40
C TRP A 86 -2.37 -8.32 22.93
N LEU A 87 -1.13 -8.85 22.84
CA LEU A 87 -0.90 -10.26 22.52
C LEU A 87 -1.49 -11.20 23.58
N ALA A 88 -1.35 -10.87 24.87
CA ALA A 88 -1.87 -11.71 25.96
C ALA A 88 -3.41 -11.73 26.00
N ALA A 89 -4.06 -10.61 25.65
CA ALA A 89 -5.51 -10.49 25.63
C ALA A 89 -6.15 -11.06 24.34
N GLY A 90 -5.41 -11.06 23.22
CA GLY A 90 -5.95 -11.34 21.90
C GLY A 90 -6.20 -12.81 21.62
N ASP A 91 -5.44 -13.73 22.24
CA ASP A 91 -5.53 -15.20 22.01
C ASP A 91 -5.61 -15.53 20.51
N PHE A 92 -4.67 -14.98 19.73
CA PHE A 92 -4.67 -15.05 18.28
C PHE A 92 -4.27 -16.43 17.76
N ASP A 93 -5.02 -16.95 16.79
CA ASP A 93 -4.64 -18.14 16.04
C ASP A 93 -3.44 -17.84 15.14
N ILE A 94 -3.37 -16.63 14.60
CA ILE A 94 -2.28 -16.15 13.75
C ILE A 94 -1.98 -14.67 14.00
N LEU A 95 -0.70 -14.32 13.94
CA LEU A 95 -0.20 -12.95 14.00
C LEU A 95 0.36 -12.54 12.65
N HIS A 96 -0.15 -11.44 12.09
CA HIS A 96 0.33 -10.92 10.82
C HIS A 96 0.97 -9.54 11.03
N LEU A 97 2.26 -9.43 10.74
CA LEU A 97 3.08 -8.25 10.93
C LEU A 97 3.31 -7.54 9.60
N HIS A 98 3.02 -6.24 9.53
CA HIS A 98 3.38 -5.43 8.37
C HIS A 98 4.69 -4.70 8.64
N GLU A 99 5.63 -4.75 7.67
CA GLU A 99 6.98 -4.16 7.79
C GLU A 99 7.70 -4.53 9.10
N PRO A 100 7.93 -5.82 9.38
CA PRO A 100 8.41 -6.29 10.69
C PRO A 100 9.82 -5.83 11.04
N VAL A 101 10.59 -5.32 10.08
CA VAL A 101 11.96 -4.79 10.27
C VAL A 101 12.01 -3.29 10.47
N THR A 102 10.88 -2.61 10.31
CA THR A 102 10.77 -1.18 10.64
C THR A 102 10.81 -1.01 12.17
N PRO A 103 11.64 -0.10 12.71
CA PRO A 103 11.75 0.13 14.16
C PRO A 103 10.48 0.77 14.71
N SER A 104 9.43 -0.04 14.85
CA SER A 104 8.10 0.30 15.34
C SER A 104 7.43 -0.93 15.98
N LEU A 105 6.10 -0.92 16.08
CA LEU A 105 5.32 -1.99 16.71
C LEU A 105 5.55 -3.36 16.06
N GLY A 106 5.73 -3.42 14.73
CA GLY A 106 6.01 -4.67 14.01
C GLY A 106 7.27 -5.37 14.52
N MET A 107 8.36 -4.62 14.68
CA MET A 107 9.62 -5.15 15.25
C MET A 107 9.45 -5.58 16.71
N LEU A 108 8.77 -4.77 17.54
CA LEU A 108 8.50 -5.13 18.94
C LEU A 108 7.64 -6.40 19.03
N ALA A 109 6.60 -6.51 18.20
CA ALA A 109 5.77 -7.72 18.14
C ALA A 109 6.57 -8.94 17.70
N LEU A 110 7.43 -8.81 16.69
CA LEU A 110 8.32 -9.89 16.24
C LEU A 110 9.27 -10.36 17.34
N TRP A 111 9.80 -9.44 18.16
CA TRP A 111 10.69 -9.81 19.28
C TRP A 111 9.94 -10.51 20.41
N ILE A 112 8.72 -10.06 20.72
CA ILE A 112 7.95 -10.47 21.90
C ILE A 112 7.14 -11.76 21.63
N ALA A 113 6.56 -11.88 20.42
CA ALA A 113 5.65 -12.97 20.08
C ALA A 113 6.39 -14.28 19.76
N SER A 114 5.68 -15.39 19.93
CA SER A 114 5.98 -16.74 19.42
C SER A 114 4.70 -17.40 18.91
N GLY A 115 4.83 -18.38 18.03
CA GLY A 115 3.70 -19.11 17.41
C GLY A 115 3.54 -18.80 15.92
N PRO A 116 2.34 -18.96 15.34
CA PRO A 116 2.08 -18.69 13.94
C PRO A 116 2.24 -17.21 13.59
N ILE A 117 3.33 -16.87 12.89
CA ILE A 117 3.63 -15.49 12.47
C ILE A 117 3.78 -15.44 10.95
N VAL A 118 2.99 -14.57 10.32
CA VAL A 118 3.12 -14.16 8.91
C VAL A 118 3.61 -12.72 8.87
N ALA A 119 4.34 -12.36 7.83
CA ALA A 119 4.78 -10.97 7.64
C ALA A 119 4.60 -10.50 6.21
N THR A 120 4.07 -9.27 6.04
CA THR A 120 3.98 -8.58 4.73
C THR A 120 4.99 -7.45 4.64
N PHE A 121 5.70 -7.42 3.51
CA PHE A 121 6.69 -6.43 3.13
C PHE A 121 6.14 -5.54 2.02
N HIS A 122 6.09 -4.23 2.25
CA HIS A 122 5.54 -3.23 1.34
C HIS A 122 6.61 -2.41 0.64
N THR A 123 7.81 -2.37 1.22
CA THR A 123 8.87 -1.46 0.79
C THR A 123 9.70 -2.06 -0.34
N ALA A 124 9.80 -1.33 -1.44
CA ALA A 124 10.76 -1.59 -2.52
C ALA A 124 11.94 -0.63 -2.39
N LEU A 125 13.12 -1.14 -2.03
CA LEU A 125 14.37 -0.38 -1.91
C LEU A 125 15.41 -0.94 -2.86
N LEU A 126 15.98 -0.08 -3.71
CA LEU A 126 17.07 -0.48 -4.62
C LEU A 126 18.34 -0.82 -3.86
N ARG A 127 18.65 -0.11 -2.76
CA ARG A 127 19.78 -0.39 -1.85
C ARG A 127 19.54 0.22 -0.47
N SER A 128 19.74 -0.53 0.60
CA SER A 128 19.70 -0.02 1.98
C SER A 128 20.91 -0.52 2.77
N ARG A 129 21.90 0.35 2.94
CA ARG A 129 23.05 0.07 3.82
C ARG A 129 22.61 -0.12 5.28
N ALA A 130 21.59 0.60 5.71
CA ALA A 130 21.05 0.48 7.06
C ALA A 130 20.48 -0.92 7.34
N LEU A 131 19.71 -1.49 6.40
CA LEU A 131 19.20 -2.87 6.51
C LEU A 131 20.33 -3.90 6.51
N GLN A 132 21.36 -3.73 5.67
CA GLN A 132 22.53 -4.62 5.63
C GLN A 132 23.27 -4.64 6.96
N VAL A 133 23.48 -3.47 7.58
CA VAL A 133 24.15 -3.35 8.90
C VAL A 133 23.27 -3.91 10.02
N ALA A 134 21.95 -3.69 9.96
CA ALA A 134 21.02 -4.19 10.98
C ALA A 134 20.69 -5.71 10.83
N TYR A 135 20.95 -6.31 9.68
CA TYR A 135 20.59 -7.70 9.36
C TYR A 135 21.06 -8.72 10.40
N PRO A 136 22.32 -8.73 10.89
CA PRO A 136 22.77 -9.69 11.90
C PRO A 136 21.94 -9.64 13.20
N ILE A 137 21.41 -8.45 13.54
CA ILE A 137 20.60 -8.23 14.75
C ILE A 137 19.16 -8.71 14.54
N VAL A 138 18.61 -8.50 13.33
CA VAL A 138 17.20 -8.82 13.01
C VAL A 138 17.00 -10.27 12.58
N ARG A 139 18.03 -10.88 11.98
CA ARG A 139 17.99 -12.24 11.44
C ARG A 139 17.40 -13.31 12.38
N PRO A 140 17.84 -13.44 13.65
CA PRO A 140 17.27 -14.45 14.54
C PRO A 140 15.77 -14.28 14.80
N SER A 141 15.29 -13.04 14.71
CA SER A 141 13.86 -12.75 14.84
C SER A 141 13.10 -13.05 13.55
N MET A 142 13.72 -12.83 12.39
CA MET A 142 13.14 -13.15 11.08
C MET A 142 12.90 -14.64 10.88
N GLU A 143 13.66 -15.50 11.54
CA GLU A 143 13.50 -16.96 11.52
C GLU A 143 12.20 -17.44 12.20
N LYS A 144 11.55 -16.57 13.01
CA LYS A 144 10.23 -16.86 13.60
C LYS A 144 9.07 -16.67 12.63
N ILE A 145 9.29 -15.97 11.52
CA ILE A 145 8.27 -15.73 10.50
C ILE A 145 8.13 -16.98 9.65
N LEU A 146 6.96 -17.63 9.75
CA LEU A 146 6.69 -18.90 9.08
C LEU A 146 6.33 -18.73 7.61
N ALA A 147 5.70 -17.62 7.26
CA ALA A 147 5.47 -17.25 5.86
C ALA A 147 5.68 -15.74 5.65
N ARG A 148 6.18 -15.41 4.47
CA ARG A 148 6.45 -14.03 4.05
C ARG A 148 5.66 -13.70 2.81
N ILE A 149 5.03 -12.53 2.81
CA ILE A 149 4.28 -11.95 1.72
C ILE A 149 5.01 -10.69 1.27
N ALA A 150 5.12 -10.47 -0.02
CA ALA A 150 5.58 -9.21 -0.60
C ALA A 150 4.48 -8.63 -1.50
N VAL A 151 4.21 -7.34 -1.40
CA VAL A 151 3.12 -6.73 -2.18
C VAL A 151 3.48 -6.52 -3.66
N SER A 152 4.73 -6.79 -4.04
CA SER A 152 5.20 -6.71 -5.42
C SER A 152 6.51 -7.48 -5.61
N GLU A 153 6.88 -7.76 -6.86
CA GLU A 153 8.19 -8.35 -7.17
C GLU A 153 9.37 -7.46 -6.75
N ASP A 154 9.19 -6.14 -6.73
CA ASP A 154 10.24 -5.23 -6.27
C ASP A 154 10.39 -5.27 -4.76
N ALA A 155 9.29 -5.40 -4.01
CA ALA A 155 9.32 -5.64 -2.56
C ALA A 155 9.94 -7.03 -2.24
N ARG A 156 9.57 -8.07 -3.01
CA ARG A 156 10.16 -9.40 -2.91
C ARG A 156 11.66 -9.38 -3.16
N ARG A 157 12.11 -8.70 -4.22
CA ARG A 157 13.53 -8.54 -4.54
C ARG A 157 14.28 -7.84 -3.40
N THR A 158 13.71 -6.77 -2.85
CA THR A 158 14.27 -6.07 -1.69
C THR A 158 14.46 -7.01 -0.49
N LEU A 159 13.47 -7.84 -0.21
CA LEU A 159 13.53 -8.84 0.87
C LEU A 159 14.64 -9.87 0.60
N VAL A 160 14.67 -10.46 -0.59
CA VAL A 160 15.66 -11.50 -0.96
C VAL A 160 17.08 -10.95 -0.87
N GLU A 161 17.32 -9.74 -1.40
CA GLU A 161 18.65 -9.13 -1.46
C GLU A 161 19.17 -8.66 -0.10
N HIS A 162 18.29 -8.18 0.79
CA HIS A 162 18.71 -7.51 2.03
C HIS A 162 18.43 -8.29 3.31
N LEU A 163 17.40 -9.13 3.32
CA LEU A 163 16.95 -9.85 4.52
C LEU A 163 17.05 -11.39 4.38
N GLY A 164 17.35 -11.86 3.19
CA GLY A 164 17.43 -13.28 2.87
C GLY A 164 16.07 -14.01 2.94
N GLY A 165 16.04 -15.21 2.38
CA GLY A 165 14.80 -15.98 2.23
C GLY A 165 13.99 -15.54 1.02
N ASP A 166 12.73 -15.95 0.94
CA ASP A 166 11.82 -15.65 -0.16
C ASP A 166 10.43 -15.27 0.37
N ALA A 167 9.56 -14.75 -0.50
CA ALA A 167 8.19 -14.37 -0.17
C ALA A 167 7.23 -14.74 -1.31
N VAL A 168 6.00 -15.06 -0.96
CA VAL A 168 4.89 -15.13 -1.93
C VAL A 168 4.50 -13.71 -2.31
N VAL A 169 4.33 -13.45 -3.60
CA VAL A 169 3.83 -12.14 -4.05
C VAL A 169 2.32 -12.14 -4.01
N ILE A 170 1.75 -11.31 -3.13
CA ILE A 170 0.32 -11.03 -3.05
C ILE A 170 0.16 -9.51 -3.18
N PRO A 171 -0.47 -9.00 -4.23
CA PRO A 171 -0.55 -7.57 -4.50
C PRO A 171 -1.40 -6.83 -3.45
N ASN A 172 -1.32 -5.49 -3.47
CA ASN A 172 -2.27 -4.69 -2.71
C ASN A 172 -3.69 -4.86 -3.27
N GLY A 173 -4.67 -4.93 -2.36
CA GLY A 173 -6.07 -4.95 -2.72
C GLY A 173 -6.60 -3.55 -3.05
N VAL A 174 -7.64 -3.53 -3.89
CA VAL A 174 -8.44 -2.34 -4.21
C VAL A 174 -9.91 -2.74 -4.15
N HIS A 175 -10.79 -1.82 -3.74
CA HIS A 175 -12.24 -2.01 -3.80
C HIS A 175 -12.72 -1.75 -5.24
N VAL A 176 -12.54 -2.73 -6.12
CA VAL A 176 -12.80 -2.60 -7.57
C VAL A 176 -14.22 -2.17 -7.85
N ASP A 177 -15.21 -2.77 -7.18
CA ASP A 177 -16.62 -2.46 -7.40
C ASP A 177 -17.00 -1.04 -6.91
N THR A 178 -16.32 -0.52 -5.90
CA THR A 178 -16.52 0.87 -5.43
C THR A 178 -16.12 1.88 -6.51
N PHE A 179 -14.97 1.66 -7.17
CA PHE A 179 -14.54 2.52 -8.27
C PHE A 179 -15.38 2.31 -9.53
N ALA A 180 -15.76 1.09 -9.84
CA ALA A 180 -16.60 0.76 -10.99
C ALA A 180 -18.01 1.35 -10.88
N ALA A 181 -18.54 1.52 -9.65
CA ALA A 181 -19.84 2.11 -9.38
C ALA A 181 -19.80 3.63 -9.17
N ALA A 182 -18.61 4.25 -9.24
CA ALA A 182 -18.48 5.70 -9.05
C ALA A 182 -19.16 6.47 -10.18
N GLU A 183 -20.09 7.34 -9.81
CA GLU A 183 -20.83 8.14 -10.79
C GLU A 183 -19.95 9.29 -11.32
N PRO A 184 -19.86 9.48 -12.66
CA PRO A 184 -19.11 10.58 -13.24
C PRO A 184 -19.61 11.94 -12.77
N ASP A 185 -18.69 12.89 -12.60
CA ASP A 185 -19.02 14.30 -12.33
C ASP A 185 -19.04 15.09 -13.64
N PRO A 186 -20.17 15.72 -14.00
CA PRO A 186 -20.27 16.50 -15.24
C PRO A 186 -19.23 17.62 -15.36
N ARG A 187 -18.69 18.14 -14.24
CA ARG A 187 -17.63 19.17 -14.23
C ARG A 187 -16.33 18.64 -14.84
N TRP A 188 -16.08 17.35 -14.72
CA TRP A 188 -14.83 16.68 -15.11
C TRP A 188 -14.97 15.83 -16.36
N THR A 189 -16.18 15.55 -16.79
CA THR A 189 -16.45 14.77 -18.00
C THR A 189 -15.99 15.52 -19.24
N GLY A 190 -15.23 14.83 -20.09
CA GLY A 190 -14.76 15.36 -21.37
C GLY A 190 -15.78 15.25 -22.49
N THR A 191 -15.49 15.92 -23.58
CA THR A 191 -16.18 15.75 -24.88
C THR A 191 -15.14 15.49 -25.96
N PRO A 192 -15.51 15.03 -27.14
CA PRO A 192 -14.56 14.83 -28.25
C PRO A 192 -13.72 16.08 -28.58
N GLU A 193 -14.33 17.28 -28.43
CA GLU A 193 -13.67 18.57 -28.69
C GLU A 193 -12.87 19.09 -27.47
N ALA A 194 -13.20 18.62 -26.28
CA ALA A 194 -12.58 19.01 -25.02
C ALA A 194 -12.34 17.79 -24.11
N PRO A 195 -11.43 16.89 -24.51
CA PRO A 195 -11.13 15.70 -23.72
C PRO A 195 -10.46 16.07 -22.39
N THR A 196 -10.63 15.21 -21.38
CA THR A 196 -10.10 15.43 -20.04
C THR A 196 -9.03 14.41 -19.66
N ILE A 197 -7.93 14.91 -19.09
CA ILE A 197 -6.80 14.13 -18.60
C ILE A 197 -6.63 14.40 -17.11
N ALA A 198 -6.71 13.37 -16.26
CA ALA A 198 -6.46 13.50 -14.83
C ALA A 198 -5.04 13.10 -14.45
N PHE A 199 -4.49 13.78 -13.44
CA PHE A 199 -3.29 13.42 -12.70
C PHE A 199 -3.63 13.36 -11.21
N LEU A 200 -3.14 12.34 -10.50
CA LEU A 200 -3.30 12.17 -9.06
C LEU A 200 -1.94 11.93 -8.40
N GLY A 201 -1.56 12.79 -7.44
CA GLY A 201 -0.32 12.62 -6.71
C GLY A 201 0.01 13.78 -5.78
N ARG A 202 1.02 13.60 -4.92
CA ARG A 202 1.57 14.72 -4.16
C ARG A 202 2.34 15.63 -5.10
N LEU A 203 1.94 16.89 -5.16
CA LEU A 203 2.50 17.86 -6.12
C LEU A 203 3.92 18.28 -5.72
N ASP A 204 4.27 18.25 -4.43
CA ASP A 204 5.61 18.54 -3.90
C ASP A 204 6.60 17.36 -4.00
N GLU A 205 6.18 16.21 -4.57
CA GLU A 205 7.04 15.06 -4.81
C GLU A 205 7.40 14.96 -6.31
N PRO A 206 8.59 15.42 -6.76
CA PRO A 206 8.97 15.41 -8.18
C PRO A 206 8.89 14.04 -8.84
N ARG A 207 9.13 12.96 -8.04
CA ARG A 207 9.03 11.59 -8.52
C ARG A 207 7.62 11.19 -8.98
N LYS A 208 6.57 11.94 -8.62
CA LYS A 208 5.20 11.74 -9.13
C LYS A 208 5.03 12.25 -10.56
N GLY A 209 6.03 12.97 -11.09
CA GLY A 209 6.15 13.30 -12.49
C GLY A 209 5.29 14.47 -12.94
N LEU A 210 4.78 15.32 -12.02
CA LEU A 210 4.09 16.54 -12.42
C LEU A 210 4.92 17.41 -13.39
N PRO A 211 6.25 17.58 -13.21
CA PRO A 211 7.08 18.29 -14.19
C PRO A 211 7.06 17.67 -15.59
N VAL A 212 7.07 16.33 -15.71
CA VAL A 212 6.99 15.65 -17.01
C VAL A 212 5.65 15.91 -17.70
N LEU A 213 4.55 15.91 -16.93
CA LEU A 213 3.23 16.24 -17.47
C LEU A 213 3.16 17.70 -17.92
N THR A 214 3.60 18.65 -17.09
CA THR A 214 3.54 20.09 -17.44
C THR A 214 4.34 20.42 -18.70
N GLU A 215 5.48 19.77 -18.91
CA GLU A 215 6.27 19.90 -20.12
C GLU A 215 5.56 19.34 -21.37
N ALA A 216 4.78 18.26 -21.22
CA ALA A 216 4.03 17.63 -22.30
C ALA A 216 2.78 18.41 -22.74
N ILE A 217 2.15 19.21 -21.84
CA ILE A 217 0.85 19.88 -22.07
C ILE A 217 0.85 20.71 -23.35
N GLY A 218 1.91 21.48 -23.62
CA GLY A 218 1.96 22.36 -24.80
C GLY A 218 1.82 21.59 -26.11
N ALA A 219 2.46 20.46 -26.24
CA ALA A 219 2.37 19.61 -27.44
C ALA A 219 1.00 18.91 -27.56
N VAL A 220 0.37 18.56 -26.43
CA VAL A 220 -0.99 18.01 -26.47
C VAL A 220 -2.00 19.06 -26.92
N LEU A 221 -1.90 20.29 -26.43
CA LEU A 221 -2.81 21.39 -26.80
C LEU A 221 -2.64 21.86 -28.25
N GLN A 222 -1.53 21.57 -28.92
CA GLN A 222 -1.38 21.81 -30.36
C GLN A 222 -2.30 20.91 -31.21
N GLU A 223 -2.50 19.66 -30.80
CA GLU A 223 -3.36 18.70 -31.50
C GLU A 223 -4.80 18.68 -30.96
N HIS A 224 -4.95 18.92 -29.64
CA HIS A 224 -6.23 18.95 -28.93
C HIS A 224 -6.40 20.29 -28.18
N PRO A 225 -6.70 21.40 -28.87
CA PRO A 225 -6.76 22.75 -28.27
C PRO A 225 -7.77 22.89 -27.12
N GLY A 226 -8.81 22.06 -27.09
CA GLY A 226 -9.82 22.04 -26.04
C GLY A 226 -9.51 21.13 -24.87
N ALA A 227 -8.39 20.40 -24.90
CA ALA A 227 -8.06 19.44 -23.83
C ALA A 227 -7.92 20.14 -22.47
N ARG A 228 -8.44 19.49 -21.42
CA ARG A 228 -8.40 19.96 -20.05
C ARG A 228 -7.59 19.00 -19.18
N PHE A 229 -6.73 19.56 -18.34
CA PHE A 229 -5.90 18.78 -17.42
C PHE A 229 -6.37 19.01 -15.99
N LEU A 230 -6.79 17.95 -15.31
CA LEU A 230 -7.32 17.96 -13.95
C LEU A 230 -6.26 17.41 -13.00
N ILE A 231 -5.63 18.28 -12.21
CA ILE A 231 -4.51 17.92 -11.34
C ILE A 231 -4.99 17.88 -9.89
N ALA A 232 -5.11 16.68 -9.34
CA ALA A 232 -5.52 16.47 -7.96
C ALA A 232 -4.34 15.99 -7.09
N GLY A 233 -4.23 16.59 -5.90
CA GLY A 233 -3.23 16.27 -4.91
C GLY A 233 -2.86 17.44 -4.02
N ARG A 234 -2.23 17.15 -2.90
CA ARG A 234 -1.70 18.15 -1.98
C ARG A 234 -0.30 18.56 -2.40
N GLY A 235 0.07 19.83 -2.15
CA GLY A 235 1.38 20.36 -2.44
C GLY A 235 1.30 21.72 -3.08
N ASP A 236 1.24 22.79 -2.26
CA ASP A 236 1.06 24.16 -2.74
C ASP A 236 2.27 24.67 -3.52
N THR A 237 3.49 24.27 -3.11
CA THR A 237 4.74 24.65 -3.80
C THR A 237 4.80 24.04 -5.20
N GLY A 238 4.56 22.73 -5.33
CA GLY A 238 4.56 22.06 -6.63
C GLY A 238 3.45 22.59 -7.56
N ALA A 239 2.28 22.94 -7.03
CA ALA A 239 1.23 23.57 -7.80
C ALA A 239 1.62 24.98 -8.29
N ALA A 240 2.31 25.77 -7.47
CA ALA A 240 2.79 27.11 -7.85
C ALA A 240 3.88 27.02 -8.94
N GLU A 241 4.87 26.14 -8.75
CA GLU A 241 5.92 25.89 -9.75
C GLU A 241 5.34 25.41 -11.09
N ALA A 242 4.37 24.49 -11.05
CA ALA A 242 3.71 24.02 -12.27
C ALA A 242 2.97 25.14 -13.00
N ARG A 243 2.26 26.03 -12.28
CA ARG A 243 1.58 27.20 -12.89
C ARG A 243 2.58 28.17 -13.53
N GLU A 244 3.72 28.40 -12.89
CA GLU A 244 4.78 29.25 -13.43
C GLU A 244 5.34 28.68 -14.73
N VAL A 245 5.66 27.41 -14.78
CA VAL A 245 6.15 26.72 -15.98
C VAL A 245 5.12 26.74 -17.12
N LEU A 246 3.85 26.53 -16.81
CA LEU A 246 2.76 26.53 -17.80
C LEU A 246 2.51 27.93 -18.41
N GLY A 247 2.70 29.01 -17.66
CA GLY A 247 2.44 30.35 -18.13
C GLY A 247 1.03 30.51 -18.73
N PRO A 248 0.89 30.93 -20.01
CA PRO A 248 -0.42 31.06 -20.67
C PRO A 248 -1.22 29.74 -20.76
N LEU A 249 -0.56 28.58 -20.78
CA LEU A 249 -1.22 27.27 -20.85
C LEU A 249 -1.91 26.88 -19.54
N ALA A 250 -1.67 27.61 -18.45
CA ALA A 250 -2.29 27.35 -17.14
C ALA A 250 -3.83 27.44 -17.19
N SER A 251 -4.41 28.13 -18.18
CA SER A 251 -5.87 28.20 -18.39
C SER A 251 -6.49 26.85 -18.79
N SER A 252 -5.69 25.91 -19.33
CA SER A 252 -6.14 24.54 -19.67
C SER A 252 -5.95 23.56 -18.52
N VAL A 253 -5.46 24.02 -17.35
CA VAL A 253 -5.14 23.19 -16.19
C VAL A 253 -5.95 23.63 -14.98
N GLU A 254 -6.67 22.70 -14.39
CA GLU A 254 -7.42 22.88 -13.15
C GLU A 254 -6.73 22.14 -12.01
N PHE A 255 -6.29 22.87 -10.98
CA PHE A 255 -5.72 22.30 -9.76
C PHE A 255 -6.83 22.09 -8.72
N LEU A 256 -7.18 20.82 -8.49
CA LEU A 256 -8.28 20.44 -7.59
C LEU A 256 -7.89 20.42 -6.11
N GLY A 257 -6.58 20.51 -5.81
CA GLY A 257 -6.10 20.34 -4.44
C GLY A 257 -6.26 18.90 -3.93
N GLY A 258 -6.32 18.74 -2.61
CA GLY A 258 -6.59 17.43 -2.00
C GLY A 258 -8.06 17.09 -2.12
N ILE A 259 -8.37 15.95 -2.72
CA ILE A 259 -9.73 15.42 -2.90
C ILE A 259 -9.99 14.24 -1.96
N SER A 260 -11.24 13.95 -1.65
CA SER A 260 -11.69 12.79 -0.90
C SER A 260 -11.60 11.50 -1.73
N ASP A 261 -11.71 10.32 -1.09
CA ASP A 261 -11.74 9.04 -1.80
C ASP A 261 -12.98 8.93 -2.70
N GLU A 262 -14.12 9.50 -2.31
CA GLU A 262 -15.33 9.57 -3.13
C GLU A 262 -15.10 10.45 -4.36
N GLU A 263 -14.57 11.67 -4.17
CA GLU A 263 -14.23 12.55 -5.28
C GLU A 263 -13.19 11.94 -6.23
N LYS A 264 -12.24 11.17 -5.69
CA LYS A 264 -11.25 10.44 -6.49
C LYS A 264 -11.94 9.42 -7.42
N GLY A 265 -12.88 8.64 -6.89
CA GLY A 265 -13.68 7.71 -7.70
C GLY A 265 -14.43 8.43 -8.81
N ARG A 266 -15.14 9.50 -8.48
CA ARG A 266 -15.89 10.34 -9.43
C ARG A 266 -14.99 11.01 -10.47
N LEU A 267 -13.80 11.49 -10.09
CA LEU A 267 -12.83 12.04 -11.03
C LEU A 267 -12.36 10.99 -12.04
N LEU A 268 -11.95 9.81 -11.53
CA LEU A 268 -11.44 8.74 -12.37
C LEU A 268 -12.51 8.16 -13.32
N SER A 269 -13.79 8.13 -12.91
CA SER A 269 -14.90 7.71 -13.78
C SER A 269 -15.32 8.77 -14.80
N SER A 270 -14.89 10.03 -14.62
CA SER A 270 -15.27 11.14 -15.50
C SER A 270 -14.31 11.36 -16.65
N VAL A 271 -13.01 11.07 -16.45
CA VAL A 271 -11.97 11.48 -17.39
C VAL A 271 -11.74 10.46 -18.51
N ASP A 272 -11.35 10.96 -19.68
CA ASP A 272 -10.98 10.13 -20.81
C ASP A 272 -9.67 9.37 -20.56
N VAL A 273 -8.71 10.04 -19.89
CA VAL A 273 -7.38 9.51 -19.62
C VAL A 273 -6.95 9.81 -18.19
N TYR A 274 -6.47 8.81 -17.49
CA TYR A 274 -5.67 8.98 -16.29
C TYR A 274 -4.19 8.89 -16.64
N CYS A 275 -3.43 9.95 -16.33
CA CYS A 275 -1.99 10.06 -16.61
C CYS A 275 -1.17 9.84 -15.33
N ALA A 276 -0.30 8.83 -15.34
CA ALA A 276 0.62 8.50 -14.25
C ALA A 276 2.09 8.64 -14.68
N PRO A 277 2.63 9.87 -14.77
CA PRO A 277 3.96 10.13 -15.30
C PRO A 277 5.08 9.98 -14.26
N HIS A 278 4.94 9.06 -13.32
CA HIS A 278 5.90 8.86 -12.25
C HIS A 278 7.29 8.52 -12.78
N THR A 279 8.33 9.09 -12.16
CA THR A 279 9.72 8.89 -12.60
C THR A 279 10.47 7.83 -11.77
N GLY A 280 9.86 7.33 -10.69
CA GLY A 280 10.46 6.29 -9.84
C GLY A 280 9.83 6.18 -8.46
N GLY A 281 10.40 5.29 -7.63
CA GLY A 281 9.98 5.11 -6.23
C GLY A 281 8.56 4.55 -6.05
N GLU A 282 8.04 3.84 -7.04
CA GLU A 282 6.74 3.20 -7.00
C GLU A 282 6.92 1.68 -6.89
N SER A 283 6.27 1.08 -5.92
CA SER A 283 6.37 -0.37 -5.68
C SER A 283 5.23 -1.17 -6.32
N PHE A 284 4.08 -0.53 -6.55
CA PHE A 284 2.90 -1.21 -7.08
C PHE A 284 2.14 -0.33 -8.08
N GLY A 285 1.61 0.80 -7.68
CA GLY A 285 0.77 1.68 -8.51
C GLY A 285 -0.72 1.50 -8.23
N ILE A 286 -1.12 1.62 -6.97
CA ILE A 286 -2.52 1.46 -6.54
C ILE A 286 -3.48 2.32 -7.37
N VAL A 287 -3.10 3.58 -7.67
CA VAL A 287 -3.97 4.50 -8.41
C VAL A 287 -4.21 4.05 -9.87
N LEU A 288 -3.29 3.27 -10.46
CA LEU A 288 -3.53 2.68 -11.78
C LEU A 288 -4.69 1.67 -11.71
N VAL A 289 -4.70 0.84 -10.67
CA VAL A 289 -5.78 -0.15 -10.47
C VAL A 289 -7.11 0.57 -10.19
N GLU A 290 -7.09 1.63 -9.36
CA GLU A 290 -8.27 2.47 -9.10
C GLU A 290 -8.80 3.09 -10.40
N ALA A 291 -7.92 3.66 -11.24
CA ALA A 291 -8.30 4.27 -12.52
C ALA A 291 -8.86 3.25 -13.52
N MET A 292 -8.20 2.09 -13.66
CA MET A 292 -8.70 0.98 -14.47
C MET A 292 -10.06 0.47 -13.98
N SER A 293 -10.26 0.41 -12.66
CA SER A 293 -11.54 -0.01 -12.06
C SER A 293 -12.66 0.98 -12.35
N ALA A 294 -12.35 2.28 -12.37
CA ALA A 294 -13.30 3.34 -12.71
C ALA A 294 -13.56 3.46 -14.24
N GLY A 295 -12.84 2.70 -15.08
CA GLY A 295 -13.01 2.71 -16.52
C GLY A 295 -12.16 3.73 -17.28
N ALA A 296 -11.31 4.52 -16.61
CA ALA A 296 -10.40 5.45 -17.27
C ALA A 296 -9.33 4.71 -18.09
N THR A 297 -9.00 5.24 -19.27
CA THR A 297 -7.82 4.76 -20.00
C THR A 297 -6.55 5.25 -19.30
N VAL A 298 -5.69 4.32 -18.90
CA VAL A 298 -4.44 4.66 -18.19
C VAL A 298 -3.31 4.90 -19.17
N VAL A 299 -2.64 6.06 -19.06
CA VAL A 299 -1.35 6.35 -19.69
C VAL A 299 -0.31 6.49 -18.58
N ALA A 300 0.71 5.64 -18.59
CA ALA A 300 1.70 5.60 -17.50
C ALA A 300 3.13 5.46 -18.03
N SER A 301 4.10 5.91 -17.23
CA SER A 301 5.52 5.66 -17.52
C SER A 301 5.84 4.17 -17.47
N ASP A 302 6.87 3.74 -18.21
CA ASP A 302 7.25 2.33 -18.34
C ASP A 302 8.06 1.78 -17.13
N LEU A 303 7.73 2.25 -15.92
CA LEU A 303 8.26 1.69 -14.68
C LEU A 303 7.90 0.20 -14.56
N GLY A 304 8.83 -0.60 -14.02
CA GLY A 304 8.62 -2.04 -13.84
C GLY A 304 7.35 -2.39 -13.04
N ALA A 305 7.02 -1.59 -12.02
CA ALA A 305 5.78 -1.75 -11.26
C ALA A 305 4.54 -1.50 -12.14
N PHE A 306 4.56 -0.45 -12.95
CA PHE A 306 3.45 -0.06 -13.81
C PHE A 306 3.25 -1.05 -14.98
N ARG A 307 4.35 -1.52 -15.58
CA ARG A 307 4.29 -2.59 -16.60
C ARG A 307 3.54 -3.80 -16.09
N ARG A 308 3.82 -4.25 -14.86
CA ARG A 308 3.15 -5.42 -14.26
C ARG A 308 1.66 -5.19 -14.02
N VAL A 309 1.28 -4.00 -13.54
CA VAL A 309 -0.12 -3.65 -13.29
C VAL A 309 -0.90 -3.52 -14.59
N LEU A 310 -0.27 -2.93 -15.60
CA LEU A 310 -0.87 -2.69 -16.92
C LEU A 310 -0.68 -3.84 -17.91
N ASP A 311 -0.26 -5.02 -17.41
CA ASP A 311 -0.08 -6.23 -18.21
C ASP A 311 0.76 -5.95 -19.46
N ASP A 312 1.96 -5.39 -19.23
CA ASP A 312 2.92 -4.95 -20.24
C ASP A 312 2.36 -4.01 -21.33
N GLY A 313 1.36 -3.21 -20.96
CA GLY A 313 0.78 -2.19 -21.84
C GLY A 313 -0.50 -2.60 -22.56
N THR A 314 -1.08 -3.76 -22.21
CA THR A 314 -2.38 -4.19 -22.78
C THR A 314 -3.58 -3.64 -22.00
N ALA A 315 -3.43 -3.45 -20.70
CA ALA A 315 -4.44 -2.84 -19.81
C ALA A 315 -4.26 -1.33 -19.59
N GLY A 316 -3.34 -0.70 -20.32
CA GLY A 316 -3.02 0.72 -20.31
C GLY A 316 -1.92 0.99 -21.32
N VAL A 317 -1.64 2.25 -21.61
CA VAL A 317 -0.63 2.63 -22.60
C VAL A 317 0.62 3.13 -21.90
N LEU A 318 1.78 2.58 -22.26
CA LEU A 318 3.06 2.94 -21.66
C LEU A 318 3.81 3.97 -22.53
N PHE A 319 4.48 4.91 -21.86
CA PHE A 319 5.44 5.83 -22.47
C PHE A 319 6.80 5.75 -21.75
N ARG A 320 7.87 6.20 -22.41
CA ARG A 320 9.23 6.17 -21.83
C ARG A 320 9.34 7.05 -20.58
N ASN A 321 9.83 6.45 -19.51
CA ASN A 321 9.98 7.13 -18.23
C ASN A 321 10.78 8.43 -18.33
N GLY A 322 10.19 9.53 -17.87
CA GLY A 322 10.80 10.85 -17.83
C GLY A 322 10.84 11.59 -19.18
N ASP A 323 10.27 11.02 -20.25
CA ASP A 323 10.25 11.61 -21.59
C ASP A 323 8.92 12.32 -21.86
N ALA A 324 8.91 13.65 -21.70
CA ALA A 324 7.72 14.47 -21.91
C ALA A 324 7.23 14.48 -23.37
N ALA A 325 8.14 14.34 -24.33
CA ALA A 325 7.78 14.30 -25.76
C ALA A 325 7.07 12.98 -26.10
N ASP A 326 7.57 11.85 -25.57
CA ASP A 326 6.94 10.56 -25.74
C ASP A 326 5.58 10.49 -24.99
N LEU A 327 5.47 11.13 -23.80
CA LEU A 327 4.20 11.30 -23.11
C LEU A 327 3.19 12.08 -23.95
N ALA A 328 3.59 13.22 -24.51
CA ALA A 328 2.70 14.03 -25.37
C ALA A 328 2.21 13.25 -26.59
N SER A 329 3.14 12.58 -27.30
CA SER A 329 2.80 11.72 -28.44
C SER A 329 1.84 10.58 -28.06
N THR A 330 2.07 9.98 -26.89
CA THR A 330 1.20 8.90 -26.38
C THR A 330 -0.18 9.41 -26.02
N LEU A 331 -0.28 10.57 -25.35
CA LEU A 331 -1.56 11.21 -25.02
C LEU A 331 -2.33 11.56 -26.29
N ASN A 332 -1.70 12.19 -27.28
CA ASN A 332 -2.32 12.54 -28.55
C ASN A 332 -2.88 11.32 -29.27
N ARG A 333 -2.11 10.24 -29.35
CA ARG A 333 -2.56 8.97 -29.94
C ARG A 333 -3.76 8.38 -29.20
N VAL A 334 -3.74 8.37 -27.86
CA VAL A 334 -4.83 7.81 -27.04
C VAL A 334 -6.09 8.67 -27.15
N LEU A 335 -5.96 9.98 -27.19
CA LEU A 335 -7.10 10.90 -27.33
C LEU A 335 -7.73 10.79 -28.73
N ALA A 336 -6.94 10.60 -29.77
CA ALA A 336 -7.42 10.49 -31.15
C ALA A 336 -8.06 9.12 -31.48
N ASP A 337 -7.71 8.05 -30.74
CA ASP A 337 -8.13 6.68 -31.06
C ASP A 337 -9.11 6.13 -30.01
N GLU A 338 -10.41 6.27 -30.29
CA GLU A 338 -11.47 5.71 -29.42
C GLU A 338 -11.43 4.19 -29.37
N GLY A 339 -11.06 3.53 -30.45
CA GLY A 339 -10.93 2.06 -30.52
C GLY A 339 -9.83 1.56 -29.59
N LEU A 340 -8.69 2.28 -29.55
CA LEU A 340 -7.60 2.00 -28.60
C LEU A 340 -8.08 2.17 -27.16
N ARG A 341 -8.77 3.27 -26.85
CA ARG A 341 -9.31 3.48 -25.48
C ARG A 341 -10.28 2.38 -25.09
N ALA A 342 -11.24 2.05 -25.95
CA ALA A 342 -12.24 1.02 -25.66
C ALA A 342 -11.62 -0.37 -25.48
N SER A 343 -10.67 -0.77 -26.32
CA SER A 343 -9.98 -2.06 -26.20
C SER A 343 -9.12 -2.16 -24.96
N THR A 344 -8.41 -1.08 -24.61
CA THR A 344 -7.59 -0.98 -23.41
C THR A 344 -8.45 -1.05 -22.14
N ALA A 345 -9.56 -0.31 -22.09
CA ALA A 345 -10.48 -0.32 -20.96
C ALA A 345 -11.14 -1.70 -20.78
N ALA A 346 -11.52 -2.38 -21.84
CA ALA A 346 -12.08 -3.74 -21.79
C ALA A 346 -11.07 -4.75 -21.21
N HIS A 347 -9.80 -4.67 -21.61
CA HIS A 347 -8.75 -5.52 -21.05
C HIS A 347 -8.48 -5.17 -19.58
N ALA A 348 -8.40 -3.88 -19.27
CA ALA A 348 -8.22 -3.38 -17.90
C ALA A 348 -9.31 -3.91 -16.94
N ALA A 349 -10.58 -3.90 -17.35
CA ALA A 349 -11.71 -4.41 -16.57
C ALA A 349 -11.57 -5.91 -16.22
N ALA A 350 -10.95 -6.71 -17.06
CA ALA A 350 -10.65 -8.12 -16.78
C ALA A 350 -9.45 -8.24 -15.82
N VAL A 351 -8.41 -7.45 -16.05
CA VAL A 351 -7.16 -7.49 -15.29
C VAL A 351 -7.34 -7.04 -13.84
N VAL A 352 -8.16 -6.00 -13.58
CA VAL A 352 -8.33 -5.43 -12.23
C VAL A 352 -8.93 -6.41 -11.23
N ARG A 353 -9.71 -7.40 -11.67
CA ARG A 353 -10.36 -8.38 -10.77
C ARG A 353 -9.37 -9.16 -9.91
N ARG A 354 -8.15 -9.38 -10.36
CA ARG A 354 -7.09 -10.03 -9.58
C ARG A 354 -6.60 -9.18 -8.39
N TYR A 355 -6.87 -7.89 -8.42
CA TYR A 355 -6.51 -6.92 -7.38
C TYR A 355 -7.68 -6.58 -6.45
N ASP A 356 -8.87 -7.16 -6.69
CA ASP A 356 -10.00 -6.96 -5.79
C ASP A 356 -9.71 -7.54 -4.40
N TRP A 357 -10.18 -6.84 -3.34
CA TRP A 357 -9.95 -7.29 -1.98
C TRP A 357 -10.48 -8.71 -1.73
N SER A 358 -11.54 -9.13 -2.40
CA SER A 358 -12.05 -10.51 -2.30
C SER A 358 -11.02 -11.54 -2.78
N ALA A 359 -10.35 -11.26 -3.91
CA ALA A 359 -9.32 -12.13 -4.47
C ALA A 359 -8.01 -12.08 -3.65
N VAL A 360 -7.60 -10.89 -3.23
CA VAL A 360 -6.38 -10.67 -2.43
C VAL A 360 -6.51 -11.31 -1.06
N THR A 361 -7.63 -11.11 -0.36
CA THR A 361 -7.88 -11.69 0.96
C THR A 361 -7.88 -13.22 0.90
N GLN A 362 -8.42 -13.81 -0.15
CA GLN A 362 -8.41 -15.27 -0.32
C GLN A 362 -6.97 -15.82 -0.48
N GLN A 363 -6.08 -15.10 -1.17
CA GLN A 363 -4.67 -15.47 -1.26
C GLN A 363 -3.98 -15.36 0.11
N VAL A 364 -4.26 -14.32 0.88
CA VAL A 364 -3.73 -14.16 2.25
C VAL A 364 -4.23 -15.30 3.16
N LEU A 365 -5.52 -15.65 3.09
CA LEU A 365 -6.09 -16.77 3.85
C LEU A 365 -5.45 -18.10 3.48
N THR A 366 -5.12 -18.32 2.21
CA THR A 366 -4.38 -19.52 1.77
C THR A 366 -3.01 -19.61 2.46
N VAL A 367 -2.30 -18.49 2.59
CA VAL A 367 -1.04 -18.43 3.35
C VAL A 367 -1.27 -18.74 4.83
N TYR A 368 -2.34 -18.20 5.43
CA TYR A 368 -2.67 -18.48 6.83
C TYR A 368 -2.95 -19.97 7.05
N GLU A 369 -3.73 -20.60 6.18
CA GLU A 369 -4.04 -22.03 6.25
C GLU A 369 -2.77 -22.89 6.17
N MET A 370 -1.84 -22.59 5.25
CA MET A 370 -0.56 -23.29 5.14
C MET A 370 0.27 -23.16 6.42
N VAL A 371 0.33 -21.96 7.00
CA VAL A 371 1.07 -21.70 8.24
C VAL A 371 0.44 -22.47 9.41
N LEU A 372 -0.87 -22.43 9.56
CA LEU A 372 -1.59 -23.09 10.65
C LEU A 372 -1.52 -24.61 10.56
N ALA A 373 -1.52 -25.19 9.35
CA ALA A 373 -1.36 -26.62 9.14
C ALA A 373 0.03 -27.13 9.55
N GLY A 374 1.06 -26.29 9.45
CA GLY A 374 2.45 -26.64 9.78
C GLY A 374 2.93 -26.19 11.16
N SER A 375 2.11 -25.44 11.91
CA SER A 375 2.55 -24.81 13.15
C SER A 375 1.91 -25.42 14.42
N GLY A 376 2.57 -25.18 15.54
CA GLY A 376 2.08 -25.50 16.88
C GLY A 376 0.99 -24.51 17.36
N PRO A 377 0.74 -24.42 18.67
CA PRO A 377 -0.36 -23.65 19.24
C PRO A 377 -0.26 -22.15 18.94
N ARG A 378 -1.37 -21.45 19.18
CA ARG A 378 -1.64 -20.02 18.99
C ARG A 378 -0.47 -19.06 19.21
N ALA A 379 -0.51 -17.91 18.56
CA ALA A 379 0.45 -16.84 18.75
C ALA A 379 0.34 -16.25 20.17
N ARG A 380 1.43 -16.22 20.91
CA ARG A 380 1.49 -15.80 22.31
C ARG A 380 2.75 -14.99 22.65
N VAL A 381 2.76 -14.39 23.83
CA VAL A 381 3.99 -13.79 24.36
C VAL A 381 5.03 -14.88 24.59
N ARG A 382 6.24 -14.67 24.10
CA ARG A 382 7.36 -15.59 24.30
C ARG A 382 7.69 -15.68 25.78
N GLU A 383 7.70 -16.91 26.31
CA GLU A 383 8.18 -17.16 27.67
C GLU A 383 9.68 -16.90 27.76
N ASP A 384 10.10 -16.17 28.79
CA ASP A 384 11.52 -15.99 29.07
C ASP A 384 12.11 -17.33 29.53
N PRO A 385 13.17 -17.85 28.87
CA PRO A 385 13.81 -19.10 29.29
C PRO A 385 14.28 -19.10 30.75
N SER A 386 14.54 -17.93 31.33
CA SER A 386 14.89 -17.79 32.74
C SER A 386 13.69 -18.03 33.68
N SER A 387 12.48 -17.62 33.27
CA SER A 387 11.26 -17.86 34.07
C SER A 387 10.86 -19.34 34.09
N VAL A 388 11.08 -20.08 33.01
CA VAL A 388 10.83 -21.53 32.93
C VAL A 388 11.79 -22.32 33.82
N ARG A 389 13.05 -21.89 33.95
CA ARG A 389 14.01 -22.49 34.87
C ARG A 389 13.65 -22.27 36.33
N VAL A 390 13.17 -21.09 36.68
CA VAL A 390 12.74 -20.78 38.05
C VAL A 390 11.48 -21.58 38.42
N ALA A 391 10.49 -21.65 37.54
CA ALA A 391 9.27 -22.43 37.75
C ALA A 391 9.55 -23.95 37.89
N ARG A 392 10.47 -24.51 37.06
CA ARG A 392 10.90 -25.92 37.21
C ARG A 392 11.73 -26.16 38.46
N ALA A 393 12.54 -25.20 38.89
CA ALA A 393 13.30 -25.34 40.14
C ALA A 393 12.37 -25.29 41.36
N GLN A 394 11.31 -24.47 41.31
CA GLN A 394 10.30 -24.40 42.39
C GLN A 394 9.42 -25.66 42.43
N ALA A 395 8.99 -26.19 41.27
CA ALA A 395 8.22 -27.45 41.23
C ALA A 395 9.01 -28.66 41.75
N ASN A 396 10.32 -28.75 41.45
CA ASN A 396 11.17 -29.79 41.99
C ASN A 396 11.49 -29.64 43.49
N THR A 397 11.33 -28.45 44.08
CA THR A 397 11.49 -28.24 45.52
C THR A 397 10.22 -28.62 46.30
N ASP A 398 9.05 -28.47 45.70
CA ASP A 398 7.77 -28.84 46.33
C ASP A 398 7.53 -30.35 46.32
N GLU A 399 8.01 -31.07 45.29
CA GLU A 399 7.94 -32.58 45.25
C GLU A 399 8.94 -33.23 46.20
N GLY A 400 9.95 -32.54 46.66
CA GLY A 400 10.95 -33.05 47.62
C GLY A 400 10.64 -32.82 49.10
N ALA A 401 9.54 -32.12 49.42
CA ALA A 401 9.13 -31.81 50.80
C ALA A 401 8.07 -32.75 51.38
N ASP A 402 7.53 -33.68 50.56
CA ASP A 402 6.47 -34.65 50.97
C ASP A 402 6.98 -36.12 51.06
N THR A 403 8.27 -36.32 51.31
CA THR A 403 8.82 -37.68 51.60
C THR A 403 9.44 -37.76 52.99
#